data_fb7fa0cd13e74628837e9ef39e299c49
#
_entry.id   fb7fa0cd13e74628837e9ef39e299c49
#
_cell.length_a   1.000
_cell.length_b   1.000
_cell.length_c   1.000
_cell.angle_alpha   90.00
_cell.angle_beta   90.00
_cell.angle_gamma   90.00
#
_symmetry.space_group_name_H-M   'P 1'
#
loop_
_entity.id
_entity.type
_entity.pdbx_description
1 polymer ?
#
loop_
_entity_poly.entity_id
_entity_poly.type
_entity_poly.pdbx_seq_one_letter_code
_entity_poly.pdbx_strand_id
1 'polypeptide(L)'
;MKTSELKGNALDWAVQHAEGLTGILAPVNYSGKWEHGGPIIERECICIHQRMGETAWWADYANPQVKPNGTGHRFLFKQAPTPLIAAMRCYVASKLGDEVEVPEELV
;
A
#
# COMPACT_ATOMS: atom_id res chain seq x y z
N MET A 1 -7.05 -6.61 10.48
CA MET A 1 -6.91 -7.19 9.13
C MET A 1 -5.48 -7.07 8.67
N LYS A 2 -4.93 -8.10 8.07
CA LYS A 2 -3.56 -8.06 7.59
C LYS A 2 -3.42 -7.13 6.40
N THR A 3 -2.40 -6.29 6.43
CA THR A 3 -2.13 -5.36 5.32
C THR A 3 -1.99 -6.08 3.99
N SER A 4 -1.41 -7.28 3.99
CA SER A 4 -1.24 -8.07 2.77
C SER A 4 -2.57 -8.58 2.17
N GLU A 5 -3.66 -8.47 2.91
CA GLU A 5 -4.99 -8.90 2.46
C GLU A 5 -5.92 -7.73 2.10
N LEU A 6 -5.47 -6.50 2.32
CA LEU A 6 -6.28 -5.32 2.03
C LEU A 6 -6.49 -5.15 0.53
N LYS A 7 -7.72 -4.83 0.16
CA LYS A 7 -8.10 -4.55 -1.24
C LYS A 7 -9.33 -3.66 -1.27
N GLY A 8 -9.61 -3.08 -2.44
CA GLY A 8 -10.80 -2.26 -2.64
C GLY A 8 -10.91 -1.11 -1.65
N ASN A 9 -12.09 -0.87 -1.15
CA ASN A 9 -12.36 0.25 -0.23
C ASN A 9 -11.56 0.15 1.07
N ALA A 10 -11.33 -1.07 1.56
CA ALA A 10 -10.55 -1.26 2.79
C ALA A 10 -9.11 -0.79 2.59
N LEU A 11 -8.51 -1.13 1.46
CA LEU A 11 -7.16 -0.69 1.14
C LEU A 11 -7.11 0.83 0.95
N ASP A 12 -8.08 1.38 0.22
CA ASP A 12 -8.15 2.82 -0.04
C ASP A 12 -8.33 3.61 1.25
N TRP A 13 -9.15 3.10 2.17
CA TRP A 13 -9.30 3.69 3.50
C TRP A 13 -7.96 3.70 4.25
N ALA A 14 -7.24 2.58 4.20
CA ALA A 14 -5.96 2.46 4.88
C ALA A 14 -4.91 3.43 4.30
N VAL A 15 -4.88 3.58 2.97
CA VAL A 15 -4.00 4.56 2.31
C VAL A 15 -4.33 5.97 2.78
N GLN A 16 -5.61 6.31 2.80
CA GLN A 16 -6.07 7.63 3.21
C GLN A 16 -5.71 7.90 4.68
N HIS A 17 -5.87 6.90 5.53
CA HIS A 17 -5.48 6.99 6.92
C HIS A 17 -3.96 7.18 7.06
N ALA A 18 -3.17 6.46 6.26
CA ALA A 18 -1.71 6.60 6.23
C ALA A 18 -1.27 8.00 5.77
N GLU A 19 -2.10 8.65 4.93
CA GLU A 19 -1.86 10.03 4.49
C GLU A 19 -2.24 11.06 5.55
N GLY A 20 -2.75 10.62 6.70
CA GLY A 20 -3.17 11.51 7.77
C GLY A 20 -4.58 12.04 7.61
N LEU A 21 -5.33 11.54 6.65
CA LEU A 21 -6.71 11.98 6.38
C LEU A 21 -7.67 11.02 7.07
N THR A 22 -7.96 11.27 8.33
CA THR A 22 -8.83 10.40 9.13
C THR A 22 -10.29 10.88 9.09
N GLY A 23 -11.20 9.98 9.44
CA GLY A 23 -12.62 10.31 9.54
C GLY A 23 -13.38 10.35 8.23
N ILE A 24 -12.78 9.93 7.13
CA ILE A 24 -13.42 9.90 5.81
C ILE A 24 -13.89 8.49 5.52
N LEU A 25 -15.21 8.32 5.33
CA LEU A 25 -15.82 7.02 5.07
C LEU A 25 -15.85 6.65 3.58
N ALA A 26 -15.73 7.63 2.69
CA ALA A 26 -15.70 7.41 1.26
C ALA A 26 -14.29 7.68 0.73
N PRO A 27 -13.39 6.71 0.82
CA PRO A 27 -12.00 6.93 0.45
C PRO A 27 -11.81 7.12 -1.04
N VAL A 28 -10.75 7.87 -1.38
CA VAL A 28 -10.32 8.04 -2.76
C VAL A 28 -9.81 6.70 -3.30
N ASN A 29 -10.05 6.43 -4.57
CA ASN A 29 -9.68 5.15 -5.18
C ASN A 29 -8.19 5.08 -5.52
N TYR A 30 -7.35 5.02 -4.49
CA TYR A 30 -5.90 4.94 -4.65
C TYR A 30 -5.45 3.64 -5.30
N SER A 31 -6.10 2.54 -4.94
CA SER A 31 -5.68 1.21 -5.38
C SER A 31 -6.20 0.84 -6.77
N GLY A 32 -7.13 1.61 -7.32
CA GLY A 32 -7.73 1.33 -8.62
C GLY A 32 -7.43 2.35 -9.69
N LYS A 33 -6.98 3.55 -9.33
CA LYS A 33 -6.71 4.62 -10.29
C LYS A 33 -5.31 5.20 -10.12
N TRP A 34 -4.53 5.14 -11.21
CA TRP A 34 -3.17 5.65 -11.21
C TRP A 34 -3.08 7.14 -10.92
N GLU A 35 -4.09 7.91 -11.30
CA GLU A 35 -4.12 9.35 -11.01
C GLU A 35 -4.09 9.65 -9.51
N HIS A 36 -4.55 8.71 -8.69
CA HIS A 36 -4.57 8.87 -7.23
C HIS A 36 -3.41 8.14 -6.55
N GLY A 37 -3.12 6.90 -6.96
CA GLY A 37 -2.03 6.13 -6.35
C GLY A 37 -0.66 6.46 -6.90
N GLY A 38 -0.57 6.85 -8.17
CA GLY A 38 0.70 7.17 -8.82
C GLY A 38 1.53 8.22 -8.11
N PRO A 39 0.93 9.36 -7.70
CA PRO A 39 1.68 10.39 -6.96
C PRO A 39 2.31 9.88 -5.66
N ILE A 40 1.65 8.94 -4.98
CA ILE A 40 2.20 8.33 -3.77
C ILE A 40 3.42 7.50 -4.11
N ILE A 41 3.32 6.69 -5.18
CA ILE A 41 4.43 5.86 -5.65
C ILE A 41 5.64 6.72 -5.97
N GLU A 42 5.43 7.82 -6.67
CA GLU A 42 6.50 8.74 -7.03
C GLU A 42 7.13 9.39 -5.80
N ARG A 43 6.30 9.92 -4.91
CA ARG A 43 6.77 10.59 -3.70
C ARG A 43 7.55 9.65 -2.79
N GLU A 44 7.07 8.43 -2.63
CA GLU A 44 7.66 7.45 -1.72
C GLU A 44 8.79 6.63 -2.36
N CYS A 45 9.01 6.79 -3.65
CA CYS A 45 10.03 6.02 -4.38
C CYS A 45 9.79 4.52 -4.29
N ILE A 46 8.55 4.10 -4.50
CA ILE A 46 8.18 2.69 -4.47
C ILE A 46 8.51 2.05 -5.81
N CYS A 47 9.24 0.94 -5.77
CA CYS A 47 9.52 0.11 -6.94
C CYS A 47 8.43 -0.92 -7.12
N ILE A 48 8.01 -1.13 -8.36
CA ILE A 48 7.00 -2.12 -8.71
C ILE A 48 7.60 -3.05 -9.75
N HIS A 49 7.44 -4.36 -9.54
CA HIS A 49 8.00 -5.33 -10.47
C HIS A 49 7.24 -6.66 -10.42
N GLN A 50 7.43 -7.46 -11.46
CA GLN A 50 7.00 -8.85 -11.49
C GLN A 50 8.24 -9.74 -11.50
N ARG A 51 8.16 -10.86 -10.80
CA ARG A 51 9.23 -11.85 -10.86
C ARG A 51 9.01 -12.74 -12.08
N MET A 52 10.11 -13.22 -12.66
CA MET A 52 10.05 -14.09 -13.82
C MET A 52 9.19 -15.32 -13.52
N GLY A 53 8.22 -15.59 -14.41
CA GLY A 53 7.33 -16.72 -14.26
C GLY A 53 6.13 -16.50 -13.36
N GLU A 54 6.01 -15.32 -12.74
CA GLU A 54 4.88 -14.99 -11.87
C GLU A 54 3.97 -13.96 -12.52
N THR A 55 2.67 -14.04 -12.20
CA THR A 55 1.68 -13.07 -12.66
C THR A 55 1.40 -12.01 -11.59
N ALA A 56 1.73 -12.30 -10.35
CA ALA A 56 1.53 -11.36 -9.25
C ALA A 56 2.56 -10.24 -9.28
N TRP A 57 2.16 -9.08 -8.77
CA TRP A 57 3.02 -7.91 -8.69
C TRP A 57 3.60 -7.75 -7.30
N TRP A 58 4.82 -7.26 -7.23
CA TRP A 58 5.55 -7.00 -5.99
C TRP A 58 5.88 -5.52 -5.91
N ALA A 59 5.98 -5.00 -4.71
CA ALA A 59 6.40 -3.63 -4.48
C ALA A 59 7.35 -3.56 -3.29
N ASP A 60 8.34 -2.67 -3.39
CA ASP A 60 9.27 -2.40 -2.30
C ASP A 60 9.73 -0.95 -2.37
N TYR A 61 10.40 -0.49 -1.33
CA TYR A 61 10.98 0.84 -1.31
C TYR A 61 12.35 0.82 -1.97
N ALA A 62 12.51 1.66 -3.00
CA ALA A 62 13.78 1.80 -3.71
C ALA A 62 14.81 2.56 -2.88
N ASN A 63 14.35 3.51 -2.06
CA ASN A 63 15.24 4.36 -1.29
C ASN A 63 15.58 3.73 0.06
N PRO A 64 16.85 3.35 0.29
CA PRO A 64 17.24 2.72 1.55
C PRO A 64 17.12 3.64 2.78
N GLN A 65 16.91 4.94 2.58
CA GLN A 65 16.68 5.87 3.67
C GLN A 65 15.25 5.78 4.22
N VAL A 66 14.35 5.23 3.44
CA VAL A 66 12.97 5.04 3.88
C VAL A 66 12.90 3.73 4.67
N LYS A 67 12.63 3.84 5.96
CA LYS A 67 12.53 2.68 6.84
C LYS A 67 11.06 2.38 7.10
N PRO A 68 10.59 1.23 6.66
CA PRO A 68 9.19 0.89 6.89
C PRO A 68 8.91 0.71 8.38
N ASN A 69 7.98 1.51 8.89
CA ASN A 69 7.38 1.40 10.22
C ASN A 69 8.39 1.15 11.35
N GLY A 70 9.59 1.72 11.27
CA GLY A 70 10.57 1.62 12.34
C GLY A 70 11.17 0.24 12.58
N THR A 71 10.89 -0.74 11.72
CA THR A 71 11.38 -2.11 11.90
C THR A 71 12.81 -2.31 11.45
N GLY A 72 13.35 -1.37 10.71
CA GLY A 72 14.69 -1.48 10.13
C GLY A 72 14.73 -2.27 8.83
N HIS A 73 13.63 -2.82 8.39
CA HIS A 73 13.55 -3.49 7.08
C HIS A 73 13.63 -2.48 5.96
N ARG A 74 14.44 -2.77 4.95
CA ARG A 74 14.58 -1.90 3.79
C ARG A 74 13.53 -2.16 2.73
N PHE A 75 12.93 -3.35 2.74
CA PHE A 75 12.00 -3.78 1.70
C PHE A 75 10.72 -4.33 2.31
N LEU A 76 9.60 -3.99 1.67
CA LEU A 76 8.30 -4.54 1.99
C LEU A 76 7.72 -5.12 0.70
N PHE A 77 7.73 -6.44 0.60
CA PHE A 77 7.21 -7.13 -0.58
C PHE A 77 5.76 -7.51 -0.34
N LYS A 78 4.86 -6.86 -1.07
CA LYS A 78 3.42 -7.10 -0.93
C LYS A 78 2.86 -7.62 -2.25
N GLN A 79 2.86 -8.93 -2.40
CA GLN A 79 2.35 -9.61 -3.58
C GLN A 79 0.88 -9.26 -3.83
N ALA A 80 0.53 -8.92 -5.07
CA ALA A 80 -0.81 -8.45 -5.38
C ALA A 80 -1.19 -8.74 -6.84
N PRO A 81 -2.50 -8.74 -7.16
CA PRO A 81 -2.94 -8.98 -8.54
C PRO A 81 -2.67 -7.83 -9.50
N THR A 82 -2.49 -6.61 -8.99
CA THR A 82 -2.15 -5.46 -9.83
C THR A 82 -0.98 -4.69 -9.23
N PRO A 83 -0.21 -3.97 -10.07
CA PRO A 83 0.92 -3.20 -9.57
C PRO A 83 0.49 -2.10 -8.60
N LEU A 84 -0.66 -1.49 -8.85
CA LEU A 84 -1.15 -0.42 -7.98
C LEU A 84 -1.54 -0.94 -6.60
N ILE A 85 -2.19 -2.10 -6.53
CA ILE A 85 -2.54 -2.74 -5.25
C ILE A 85 -1.25 -3.11 -4.50
N ALA A 86 -0.27 -3.67 -5.20
CA ALA A 86 1.02 -4.01 -4.57
C ALA A 86 1.67 -2.77 -3.95
N ALA A 87 1.72 -1.68 -4.71
CA ALA A 87 2.31 -0.43 -4.24
C ALA A 87 1.58 0.15 -3.04
N MET A 88 0.24 0.14 -3.08
CA MET A 88 -0.55 0.69 -1.98
C MET A 88 -0.44 -0.15 -0.71
N ARG A 89 -0.40 -1.47 -0.83
CA ARG A 89 -0.15 -2.35 0.34
C ARG A 89 1.24 -2.08 0.93
N CYS A 90 2.23 -1.90 0.07
CA CYS A 90 3.59 -1.57 0.50
C CYS A 90 3.61 -0.25 1.28
N TYR A 91 2.94 0.76 0.76
CA TYR A 91 2.84 2.07 1.40
C TYR A 91 2.16 1.96 2.77
N VAL A 92 1.00 1.30 2.84
CA VAL A 92 0.26 1.13 4.09
C VAL A 92 1.12 0.42 5.13
N ALA A 93 1.79 -0.67 4.74
CA ALA A 93 2.66 -1.40 5.66
C ALA A 93 3.78 -0.53 6.20
N SER A 94 4.33 0.36 5.38
CA SER A 94 5.41 1.25 5.80
C SER A 94 4.96 2.28 6.84
N LYS A 95 3.69 2.66 6.81
CA LYS A 95 3.14 3.70 7.71
C LYS A 95 2.36 3.12 8.88
N LEU A 96 1.58 2.08 8.65
CA LEU A 96 0.66 1.53 9.65
C LEU A 96 1.04 0.13 10.14
N GLY A 97 2.03 -0.52 9.52
CA GLY A 97 2.45 -1.85 9.90
C GLY A 97 1.70 -2.95 9.17
N ASP A 98 1.89 -4.18 9.63
CA ASP A 98 1.34 -5.38 8.98
C ASP A 98 -0.10 -5.67 9.34
N GLU A 99 -0.64 -5.00 10.34
CA GLU A 99 -2.02 -5.14 10.79
C GLU A 99 -2.68 -3.77 10.82
N VAL A 100 -3.91 -3.69 10.31
CA VAL A 100 -4.67 -2.45 10.27
C VAL A 100 -6.10 -2.73 10.73
N GLU A 101 -6.64 -1.88 11.60
CA GLU A 101 -8.02 -1.98 12.01
C GLU A 101 -8.89 -1.18 11.03
N VAL A 102 -9.59 -1.90 10.16
CA VAL A 102 -10.45 -1.31 9.14
C VAL A 102 -11.89 -1.33 9.65
N PRO A 103 -12.67 -0.24 9.45
CA PRO A 103 -14.07 -0.23 9.80
C PRO A 103 -14.82 -1.41 9.17
N GLU A 104 -15.70 -2.05 9.93
CA GLU A 104 -16.44 -3.24 9.47
C GLU A 104 -17.20 -2.98 8.17
N GLU A 105 -17.75 -1.78 7.99
CA GLU A 105 -18.52 -1.42 6.81
C GLU A 105 -17.69 -1.41 5.52
N LEU A 106 -16.36 -1.45 5.64
CA LEU A 106 -15.45 -1.46 4.49
C LEU A 106 -14.82 -2.82 4.21
N VAL A 107 -15.07 -3.79 5.05
CA VAL A 107 -14.50 -5.13 4.91
C VAL A 107 -15.36 -6.01 4.01
#